data_455d147b5753f8661718be656c45c3f9
#
_entry.id   455d147b5753f8661718be656c45c3f9
#
_cell.length_a   1.000
_cell.length_b   1.000
_cell.length_c   1.000
_cell.angle_alpha   90.00
_cell.angle_beta   90.00
_cell.angle_gamma   90.00
#
_symmetry.space_group_name_H-M   'P 1'
#
loop_
_entity.id
_entity.type
_entity.pdbx_description
1 polymer ?
#
loop_
_entity_poly.entity_id
_entity_poly.type
_entity_poly.pdbx_seq_one_letter_code
_entity_poly.pdbx_strand_id
1 'polypeptide(L)'
;RIPDARRIEDKHKKRGEGESDARMISSIKMRAMNVLHFLLMAVLTIVCCLHAYVPAEKFSIAVSLLLIHLLLTAFLYRVYNAYRAGEYRVGELLYAQTLANFLAMAVTYVLLCILFLRILTLWPAVITLLAQMLVSLLWCVCANHLYYSLHAPKRTLVLYRGEQDLDKLREISSMEKRFQVEEAVRNPQDIHEILPVLDGFEAVLVSGVEATLRNGILKECIDKNIDCYFVPHTGDVIVAGAKHVQSLSVPIMRAQRSRVKPEYAFAKRAFDIICASIALVIASPFLIATAIAVKAEDGGPVFYRQVRLTRDGKQFKILKFRSMRVDAEKDGVARLASEHDDRITRVGHIIRAIRFDELPQLLNILRGDMSFVGPRPERPEIAAQYEQEMPAFSLRLQVK
;
A
#
# COMPACT_ATOMS: atom_id res chain seq x y z
N ARG A 1 -54.80 -8.92 8.71
CA ARG A 1 -54.66 -7.62 9.39
C ARG A 1 -53.36 -6.99 8.85
N ILE A 2 -53.49 -5.97 8.00
CA ILE A 2 -52.37 -5.18 7.46
C ILE A 2 -51.84 -4.35 8.65
N PRO A 3 -50.54 -4.42 8.97
CA PRO A 3 -49.96 -3.59 10.03
C PRO A 3 -50.09 -2.11 9.65
N ASP A 4 -50.43 -1.29 10.63
CA ASP A 4 -50.66 0.13 10.51
C ASP A 4 -49.40 0.83 9.94
N ALA A 5 -49.45 1.39 8.74
CA ALA A 5 -48.36 2.03 8.05
C ALA A 5 -47.66 3.12 8.90
N ARG A 6 -48.44 3.84 9.74
CA ARG A 6 -47.89 4.82 10.69
C ARG A 6 -46.99 4.20 11.78
N ARG A 7 -47.27 2.97 12.20
CA ARG A 7 -46.44 2.25 13.19
C ARG A 7 -45.14 1.74 12.63
N ILE A 8 -45.12 1.50 11.32
CA ILE A 8 -43.90 1.10 10.59
C ILE A 8 -43.00 2.34 10.32
N GLU A 9 -43.59 3.48 9.90
CA GLU A 9 -42.88 4.75 9.75
C GLU A 9 -42.27 5.25 11.06
N ASP A 10 -43.01 5.21 12.17
CA ASP A 10 -42.50 5.61 13.49
C ASP A 10 -41.35 4.70 13.97
N LYS A 11 -41.39 3.39 13.68
CA LYS A 11 -40.29 2.47 13.96
C LYS A 11 -39.05 2.77 13.13
N HIS A 12 -39.20 3.06 11.83
CA HIS A 12 -38.11 3.44 10.97
C HIS A 12 -37.49 4.79 11.36
N LYS A 13 -38.28 5.77 11.73
CA LYS A 13 -37.84 7.07 12.21
C LYS A 13 -37.05 6.99 13.51
N LYS A 14 -37.56 6.27 14.53
CA LYS A 14 -36.87 6.05 15.80
C LYS A 14 -35.57 5.23 15.64
N ARG A 15 -35.54 4.27 14.71
CA ARG A 15 -34.34 3.50 14.40
C ARG A 15 -33.26 4.41 13.72
N GLY A 16 -33.68 5.27 12.80
CA GLY A 16 -32.77 6.23 12.12
C GLY A 16 -32.21 7.27 13.10
N GLU A 17 -32.99 7.78 14.02
CA GLU A 17 -32.51 8.73 15.06
C GLU A 17 -31.49 8.07 16.00
N GLY A 18 -31.75 6.85 16.48
CA GLY A 18 -30.83 6.10 17.34
C GLY A 18 -29.52 5.71 16.66
N GLU A 19 -29.56 5.38 15.36
CA GLU A 19 -28.36 5.10 14.56
C GLU A 19 -27.52 6.37 14.30
N SER A 20 -28.18 7.52 14.08
CA SER A 20 -27.51 8.81 13.92
C SER A 20 -26.74 9.19 15.18
N ASP A 21 -27.37 9.07 16.35
CA ASP A 21 -26.74 9.38 17.64
C ASP A 21 -25.58 8.44 17.96
N ALA A 22 -25.72 7.15 17.69
CA ALA A 22 -24.65 6.17 17.84
C ALA A 22 -23.45 6.47 16.95
N ARG A 23 -23.68 6.84 15.68
CA ARG A 23 -22.62 7.26 14.74
C ARG A 23 -21.93 8.54 15.21
N MET A 24 -22.68 9.51 15.72
CA MET A 24 -22.11 10.74 16.23
C MET A 24 -21.22 10.47 17.45
N ILE A 25 -21.67 9.69 18.44
CA ILE A 25 -20.89 9.30 19.62
C ILE A 25 -19.63 8.54 19.24
N SER A 26 -19.72 7.61 18.27
CA SER A 26 -18.60 6.88 17.74
C SER A 26 -17.55 7.82 17.14
N SER A 27 -17.97 8.76 16.31
CA SER A 27 -17.06 9.73 15.69
C SER A 27 -16.38 10.63 16.71
N ILE A 28 -17.07 11.04 17.77
CA ILE A 28 -16.50 11.85 18.86
C ILE A 28 -15.43 11.04 19.63
N LYS A 29 -15.69 9.79 19.98
CA LYS A 29 -14.73 8.93 20.68
C LYS A 29 -13.47 8.71 19.85
N MET A 30 -13.61 8.44 18.54
CA MET A 30 -12.47 8.29 17.64
C MET A 30 -11.66 9.58 17.50
N ARG A 31 -12.31 10.74 17.35
CA ARG A 31 -11.65 12.05 17.31
C ARG A 31 -10.89 12.36 18.59
N ALA A 32 -11.51 12.10 19.76
CA ALA A 32 -10.86 12.30 21.06
C ALA A 32 -9.58 11.47 21.20
N MET A 33 -9.63 10.21 20.75
CA MET A 33 -8.45 9.32 20.75
C MET A 33 -7.36 9.80 19.80
N ASN A 34 -7.72 10.32 18.63
CA ASN A 34 -6.75 10.90 17.68
C ASN A 34 -6.08 12.16 18.25
N VAL A 35 -6.85 13.01 18.94
CA VAL A 35 -6.33 14.21 19.62
C VAL A 35 -5.39 13.81 20.75
N LEU A 36 -5.77 12.83 21.57
CA LEU A 36 -4.91 12.32 22.65
C LEU A 36 -3.58 11.78 22.10
N HIS A 37 -3.64 10.98 21.03
CA HIS A 37 -2.44 10.47 20.36
C HIS A 37 -1.54 11.61 19.88
N PHE A 38 -2.11 12.61 19.20
CA PHE A 38 -1.36 13.76 18.69
C PHE A 38 -0.70 14.58 19.81
N LEU A 39 -1.39 14.75 20.93
CA LEU A 39 -0.83 15.40 22.13
C LEU A 39 0.33 14.61 22.73
N LEU A 40 0.22 13.28 22.80
CA LEU A 40 1.31 12.41 23.24
C LEU A 40 2.54 12.54 22.33
N MET A 41 2.33 12.62 21.00
CA MET A 41 3.43 12.88 20.06
C MET A 41 4.12 14.22 20.33
N ALA A 42 3.34 15.27 20.62
CA ALA A 42 3.87 16.59 20.98
C ALA A 42 4.72 16.52 22.26
N VAL A 43 4.22 15.86 23.31
CA VAL A 43 4.94 15.70 24.58
C VAL A 43 6.25 14.94 24.37
N LEU A 44 6.25 13.84 23.60
CA LEU A 44 7.47 13.08 23.29
C LEU A 44 8.50 13.94 22.54
N THR A 45 8.04 14.77 21.58
CA THR A 45 8.92 15.68 20.85
C THR A 45 9.56 16.71 21.79
N ILE A 46 8.79 17.27 22.74
CA ILE A 46 9.31 18.23 23.73
C ILE A 46 10.34 17.55 24.63
N VAL A 47 9.95 16.45 25.27
CA VAL A 47 10.73 15.82 26.34
C VAL A 47 12.00 15.16 25.79
N CYS A 48 11.90 14.40 24.70
CA CYS A 48 13.03 13.60 24.22
C CYS A 48 13.90 14.33 23.19
N CYS A 49 13.35 15.28 22.43
CA CYS A 49 14.07 15.95 21.35
C CYS A 49 14.41 17.41 21.72
N LEU A 50 13.40 18.26 21.89
CA LEU A 50 13.64 19.69 22.05
C LEU A 50 14.35 20.01 23.37
N HIS A 51 14.01 19.36 24.48
CA HIS A 51 14.70 19.53 25.74
C HIS A 51 16.19 19.15 25.69
N ALA A 52 16.53 18.16 24.88
CA ALA A 52 17.92 17.71 24.70
C ALA A 52 18.75 18.65 23.82
N TYR A 53 18.14 19.37 22.87
CA TYR A 53 18.85 20.19 21.90
C TYR A 53 18.76 21.68 22.15
N VAL A 54 17.65 22.16 22.74
CA VAL A 54 17.38 23.60 22.90
C VAL A 54 17.55 23.99 24.37
N PRO A 55 18.51 24.88 24.71
CA PRO A 55 18.65 25.38 26.06
C PRO A 55 17.38 26.09 26.55
N ALA A 56 17.09 25.99 27.84
CA ALA A 56 15.90 26.58 28.45
C ALA A 56 15.76 28.10 28.20
N GLU A 57 16.88 28.80 28.11
CA GLU A 57 16.95 30.25 27.81
C GLU A 57 16.39 30.59 26.41
N LYS A 58 16.36 29.64 25.50
CA LYS A 58 15.85 29.78 24.10
C LYS A 58 14.44 29.23 23.94
N PHE A 59 13.59 29.39 24.93
CA PHE A 59 12.23 28.84 24.96
C PHE A 59 11.38 29.20 23.71
N SER A 60 11.47 30.44 23.22
CA SER A 60 10.77 30.88 22.02
C SER A 60 11.14 30.08 20.78
N ILE A 61 12.40 29.69 20.66
CA ILE A 61 12.90 28.85 19.56
C ILE A 61 12.30 27.41 19.68
N ALA A 62 12.29 26.86 20.90
CA ALA A 62 11.71 25.55 21.14
C ALA A 62 10.22 25.50 20.76
N VAL A 63 9.45 26.54 21.14
CA VAL A 63 8.03 26.67 20.78
C VAL A 63 7.83 26.76 19.26
N SER A 64 8.64 27.59 18.59
CA SER A 64 8.54 27.75 17.13
C SER A 64 8.86 26.45 16.38
N LEU A 65 9.91 25.72 16.80
CA LEU A 65 10.25 24.41 16.22
C LEU A 65 9.19 23.36 16.50
N LEU A 66 8.62 23.36 17.71
CA LEU A 66 7.50 22.48 18.05
C LEU A 66 6.29 22.73 17.13
N LEU A 67 5.92 23.99 16.95
CA LEU A 67 4.79 24.35 16.07
C LEU A 67 5.03 23.89 14.63
N ILE A 68 6.23 24.12 14.10
CA ILE A 68 6.60 23.65 12.74
C ILE A 68 6.51 22.11 12.68
N HIS A 69 7.07 21.42 13.67
CA HIS A 69 7.02 19.95 13.74
C HIS A 69 5.58 19.43 13.79
N LEU A 70 4.73 20.00 14.62
CA LEU A 70 3.32 19.58 14.77
C LEU A 70 2.51 19.86 13.51
N LEU A 71 2.68 21.03 12.89
CA LEU A 71 2.00 21.36 11.64
C LEU A 71 2.41 20.41 10.51
N LEU A 72 3.71 20.11 10.42
CA LEU A 72 4.21 19.16 9.42
C LEU A 72 3.68 17.74 9.69
N THR A 73 3.70 17.30 10.95
CA THR A 73 3.16 15.98 11.33
C THR A 73 1.67 15.89 11.02
N ALA A 74 0.88 16.92 11.37
CA ALA A 74 -0.55 16.95 11.08
C ALA A 74 -0.83 16.91 9.56
N PHE A 75 -0.05 17.65 8.77
CA PHE A 75 -0.13 17.62 7.31
C PHE A 75 0.18 16.24 6.75
N LEU A 76 1.29 15.62 7.19
CA LEU A 76 1.69 14.29 6.73
C LEU A 76 0.68 13.21 7.15
N TYR A 77 0.14 13.28 8.37
CA TYR A 77 -0.91 12.36 8.84
C TYR A 77 -2.17 12.45 7.97
N ARG A 78 -2.51 13.65 7.50
CA ARG A 78 -3.62 13.83 6.56
C ARG A 78 -3.30 13.27 5.18
N VAL A 79 -2.09 13.50 4.67
CA VAL A 79 -1.63 12.99 3.36
C VAL A 79 -1.61 11.47 3.32
N TYR A 80 -1.09 10.84 4.38
CA TYR A 80 -0.98 9.38 4.47
C TYR A 80 -2.21 8.69 5.07
N ASN A 81 -3.30 9.42 5.34
CA ASN A 81 -4.52 8.87 5.96
C ASN A 81 -4.26 8.12 7.27
N ALA A 82 -3.31 8.60 8.08
CA ALA A 82 -2.74 7.92 9.25
C ALA A 82 -3.74 7.66 10.40
N TYR A 83 -4.95 8.24 10.35
CA TYR A 83 -6.00 8.10 11.37
C TYR A 83 -7.26 7.34 10.90
N ARG A 84 -7.22 6.70 9.74
CA ARG A 84 -8.37 5.94 9.23
C ARG A 84 -8.43 4.52 9.78
N ALA A 85 -8.57 4.40 11.09
CA ALA A 85 -8.80 3.11 11.73
C ALA A 85 -10.08 2.44 11.19
N GLY A 86 -10.03 1.11 11.02
CA GLY A 86 -11.12 0.32 10.43
C GLY A 86 -11.15 0.31 8.89
N GLU A 87 -10.54 1.28 8.18
CA GLU A 87 -10.38 1.25 6.73
C GLU A 87 -9.06 0.59 6.30
N TYR A 88 -8.02 0.76 7.12
CA TYR A 88 -6.67 0.25 6.88
C TYR A 88 -6.28 -0.78 7.94
N ARG A 89 -5.41 -1.71 7.57
CA ARG A 89 -4.85 -2.69 8.51
C ARG A 89 -3.93 -1.99 9.53
N VAL A 90 -3.80 -2.58 10.71
CA VAL A 90 -2.93 -2.05 11.79
C VAL A 90 -1.50 -1.78 11.29
N GLY A 91 -0.93 -2.68 10.47
CA GLY A 91 0.40 -2.51 9.88
C GLY A 91 0.51 -1.33 8.92
N GLU A 92 -0.51 -1.07 8.12
CA GLU A 92 -0.56 0.06 7.18
C GLU A 92 -0.66 1.39 7.91
N LEU A 93 -1.49 1.45 8.97
CA LEU A 93 -1.59 2.64 9.82
C LEU A 93 -0.29 2.92 10.55
N LEU A 94 0.33 1.88 11.11
CA LEU A 94 1.63 2.00 11.78
C LEU A 94 2.71 2.50 10.81
N TYR A 95 2.76 1.93 9.60
CA TYR A 95 3.67 2.38 8.56
C TYR A 95 3.45 3.85 8.20
N ALA A 96 2.20 4.27 7.97
CA ALA A 96 1.85 5.64 7.64
C ALA A 96 2.27 6.64 8.74
N GLN A 97 2.00 6.30 10.01
CA GLN A 97 2.38 7.13 11.15
C GLN A 97 3.90 7.18 11.35
N THR A 98 4.57 6.03 11.27
CA THR A 98 6.04 5.95 11.42
C THR A 98 6.75 6.73 10.34
N LEU A 99 6.31 6.62 9.08
CA LEU A 99 6.87 7.37 7.95
C LEU A 99 6.65 8.88 8.14
N ALA A 100 5.46 9.31 8.54
CA ALA A 100 5.15 10.72 8.78
C ALA A 100 6.01 11.30 9.91
N ASN A 101 6.13 10.58 11.03
CA ASN A 101 6.96 10.98 12.17
C ASN A 101 8.44 11.05 11.79
N PHE A 102 8.94 10.08 11.03
CA PHE A 102 10.31 10.09 10.52
C PHE A 102 10.60 11.31 9.65
N LEU A 103 9.72 11.61 8.69
CA LEU A 103 9.88 12.78 7.82
C LEU A 103 9.82 14.09 8.59
N ALA A 104 8.87 14.22 9.52
CA ALA A 104 8.75 15.41 10.37
C ALA A 104 9.99 15.59 11.26
N MET A 105 10.49 14.50 11.85
CA MET A 105 11.69 14.52 12.69
C MET A 105 12.94 14.86 11.87
N ALA A 106 13.09 14.31 10.66
CA ALA A 106 14.22 14.60 9.78
C ALA A 106 14.28 16.10 9.44
N VAL A 107 13.15 16.72 9.10
CA VAL A 107 13.05 18.16 8.85
C VAL A 107 13.41 18.95 10.12
N THR A 108 12.83 18.57 11.26
CA THR A 108 13.10 19.23 12.55
C THR A 108 14.58 19.15 12.93
N TYR A 109 15.20 17.98 12.73
CA TYR A 109 16.64 17.80 13.01
C TYR A 109 17.51 18.65 12.09
N VAL A 110 17.21 18.73 10.81
CA VAL A 110 17.93 19.59 9.86
C VAL A 110 17.79 21.06 10.26
N LEU A 111 16.60 21.52 10.63
CA LEU A 111 16.37 22.89 11.12
C LEU A 111 17.18 23.18 12.39
N LEU A 112 17.24 22.22 13.32
CA LEU A 112 18.07 22.34 14.53
C LEU A 112 19.57 22.44 14.17
N CYS A 113 20.07 21.62 13.25
CA CYS A 113 21.47 21.70 12.82
C CYS A 113 21.82 23.04 12.15
N ILE A 114 20.92 23.56 11.32
CA ILE A 114 21.07 24.87 10.67
C ILE A 114 21.05 26.00 11.73
N LEU A 115 20.12 25.93 12.68
CA LEU A 115 19.97 26.96 13.72
C LEU A 115 21.18 27.03 14.64
N PHE A 116 21.76 25.89 15.00
CA PHE A 116 22.93 25.82 15.87
C PHE A 116 24.27 25.81 15.11
N LEU A 117 24.24 25.86 13.76
CA LEU A 117 25.41 25.82 12.87
C LEU A 117 26.39 24.68 13.18
N ARG A 118 25.86 23.54 13.63
CA ARG A 118 26.64 22.33 13.94
C ARG A 118 25.82 21.09 13.73
N ILE A 119 26.48 19.98 13.43
CA ILE A 119 25.83 18.66 13.41
C ILE A 119 25.59 18.25 14.86
N LEU A 120 24.32 18.05 15.21
CA LEU A 120 23.90 17.62 16.54
C LEU A 120 23.99 16.09 16.65
N THR A 121 24.08 15.60 17.90
CA THR A 121 24.03 14.16 18.17
C THR A 121 22.68 13.58 17.75
N LEU A 122 22.65 12.42 17.09
CA LEU A 122 21.41 11.81 16.56
C LEU A 122 20.55 11.12 17.64
N TRP A 123 21.15 10.73 18.77
CA TRP A 123 20.49 9.89 19.78
C TRP A 123 19.15 10.45 20.30
N PRO A 124 18.99 11.73 20.65
CA PRO A 124 17.69 12.25 21.10
C PRO A 124 16.61 12.14 20.03
N ALA A 125 16.93 12.38 18.75
CA ALA A 125 15.98 12.22 17.65
C ALA A 125 15.59 10.74 17.45
N VAL A 126 16.56 9.82 17.53
CA VAL A 126 16.31 8.38 17.43
C VAL A 126 15.43 7.87 18.59
N ILE A 127 15.74 8.27 19.82
CA ILE A 127 14.93 7.93 21.00
C ILE A 127 13.51 8.45 20.85
N THR A 128 13.34 9.68 20.37
CA THR A 128 12.02 10.27 20.12
C THR A 128 11.24 9.44 19.10
N LEU A 129 11.87 9.08 17.97
CA LEU A 129 11.23 8.25 16.93
C LEU A 129 10.83 6.87 17.45
N LEU A 130 11.68 6.21 18.23
CA LEU A 130 11.35 4.91 18.82
C LEU A 130 10.18 5.00 19.80
N ALA A 131 10.17 6.04 20.65
CA ALA A 131 9.07 6.30 21.58
C ALA A 131 7.77 6.62 20.83
N GLN A 132 7.82 7.44 19.77
CA GLN A 132 6.69 7.75 18.91
C GLN A 132 6.18 6.51 18.17
N MET A 133 7.05 5.63 17.70
CA MET A 133 6.66 4.38 17.06
C MET A 133 5.93 3.45 18.04
N LEU A 134 6.38 3.36 19.28
CA LEU A 134 5.70 2.58 20.32
C LEU A 134 4.31 3.12 20.62
N VAL A 135 4.18 4.44 20.80
CA VAL A 135 2.87 5.08 21.03
C VAL A 135 1.96 4.93 19.81
N SER A 136 2.51 5.04 18.59
CA SER A 136 1.77 4.77 17.36
C SER A 136 1.25 3.33 17.29
N LEU A 137 2.06 2.35 17.66
CA LEU A 137 1.65 0.95 17.71
C LEU A 137 0.50 0.74 18.70
N LEU A 138 0.63 1.26 19.91
CA LEU A 138 -0.43 1.19 20.91
C LEU A 138 -1.71 1.86 20.43
N TRP A 139 -1.60 3.05 19.82
CA TRP A 139 -2.75 3.74 19.24
C TRP A 139 -3.39 2.91 18.13
N CYS A 140 -2.63 2.36 17.19
CA CYS A 140 -3.16 1.56 16.08
C CYS A 140 -3.96 0.36 16.57
N VAL A 141 -3.45 -0.36 17.59
CA VAL A 141 -4.15 -1.51 18.18
C VAL A 141 -5.42 -1.07 18.92
N CYS A 142 -5.31 -0.04 19.78
CA CYS A 142 -6.45 0.48 20.53
C CYS A 142 -7.51 1.09 19.62
N ALA A 143 -7.11 1.87 18.60
CA ALA A 143 -8.01 2.49 17.65
C ALA A 143 -8.78 1.47 16.83
N ASN A 144 -8.09 0.44 16.37
CA ASN A 144 -8.72 -0.64 15.63
C ASN A 144 -9.70 -1.45 16.49
N HIS A 145 -9.31 -1.77 17.73
CA HIS A 145 -10.21 -2.44 18.66
C HIS A 145 -11.44 -1.59 18.99
N LEU A 146 -11.23 -0.30 19.29
CA LEU A 146 -12.33 0.64 19.56
C LEU A 146 -13.25 0.79 18.35
N TYR A 147 -12.71 0.88 17.15
CA TYR A 147 -13.51 0.99 15.92
C TYR A 147 -14.46 -0.20 15.78
N TYR A 148 -13.94 -1.44 15.87
CA TYR A 148 -14.78 -2.63 15.74
C TYR A 148 -15.71 -2.90 16.93
N SER A 149 -15.44 -2.32 18.11
CA SER A 149 -16.38 -2.37 19.24
C SER A 149 -17.55 -1.38 19.09
N LEU A 150 -17.32 -0.29 18.33
CA LEU A 150 -18.34 0.75 18.10
C LEU A 150 -19.15 0.52 16.81
N HIS A 151 -18.60 -0.25 15.87
CA HIS A 151 -19.22 -0.51 14.56
C HIS A 151 -19.44 -2.00 14.40
N ALA A 152 -20.70 -2.42 14.47
CA ALA A 152 -21.06 -3.81 14.15
C ALA A 152 -20.72 -4.12 12.68
N PRO A 153 -20.40 -5.38 12.36
CA PRO A 153 -20.20 -5.81 10.97
C PRO A 153 -21.47 -5.53 10.14
N LYS A 154 -21.29 -5.01 8.94
CA LYS A 154 -22.40 -4.71 8.03
C LYS A 154 -22.95 -6.00 7.44
N ARG A 155 -24.27 -6.15 7.44
CA ARG A 155 -24.98 -7.22 6.74
C ARG A 155 -24.69 -7.08 5.25
N THR A 156 -24.06 -8.08 4.65
CA THR A 156 -23.46 -7.95 3.33
C THR A 156 -24.01 -8.99 2.36
N LEU A 157 -24.45 -8.51 1.21
CA LEU A 157 -24.81 -9.31 0.05
C LEU A 157 -23.57 -9.46 -0.87
N VAL A 158 -23.33 -10.68 -1.36
CA VAL A 158 -22.25 -10.98 -2.30
C VAL A 158 -22.81 -11.30 -3.66
N LEU A 159 -22.36 -10.58 -4.71
CA LEU A 159 -22.74 -10.80 -6.10
C LEU A 159 -21.50 -11.22 -6.89
N TYR A 160 -21.53 -12.41 -7.50
CA TYR A 160 -20.39 -12.98 -8.20
C TYR A 160 -20.76 -13.74 -9.45
N ARG A 161 -19.85 -13.86 -10.41
CA ARG A 161 -20.08 -14.61 -11.64
C ARG A 161 -19.60 -16.05 -11.55
N GLY A 162 -18.37 -16.26 -11.13
CA GLY A 162 -17.71 -17.58 -11.09
C GLY A 162 -17.04 -17.87 -9.77
N GLU A 163 -16.62 -19.12 -9.57
CA GLU A 163 -15.97 -19.55 -8.31
C GLU A 163 -14.72 -18.72 -7.97
N GLN A 164 -13.92 -18.36 -8.97
CA GLN A 164 -12.73 -17.51 -8.77
C GLN A 164 -13.08 -16.12 -8.22
N ASP A 165 -14.24 -15.56 -8.61
CA ASP A 165 -14.71 -14.29 -8.10
C ASP A 165 -15.23 -14.43 -6.67
N LEU A 166 -15.89 -15.54 -6.37
CA LEU A 166 -16.34 -15.87 -5.02
C LEU A 166 -15.16 -16.05 -4.06
N ASP A 167 -14.09 -16.71 -4.48
CA ASP A 167 -12.90 -16.91 -3.66
C ASP A 167 -12.21 -15.57 -3.34
N LYS A 168 -12.11 -14.66 -4.32
CA LYS A 168 -11.62 -13.28 -4.08
C LYS A 168 -12.48 -12.54 -3.05
N LEU A 169 -13.80 -12.64 -3.16
CA LEU A 169 -14.72 -11.98 -2.24
C LEU A 169 -14.70 -12.62 -0.84
N ARG A 170 -14.54 -13.93 -0.75
CA ARG A 170 -14.30 -14.64 0.52
C ARG A 170 -13.01 -14.20 1.18
N GLU A 171 -11.94 -14.07 0.42
CA GLU A 171 -10.66 -13.57 0.93
C GLU A 171 -10.83 -12.16 1.49
N ILE A 172 -11.45 -11.24 0.74
CA ILE A 172 -11.75 -9.88 1.19
C ILE A 172 -12.58 -9.89 2.48
N SER A 173 -13.68 -10.64 2.50
CA SER A 173 -14.59 -10.69 3.66
C SER A 173 -13.96 -11.36 4.89
N SER A 174 -13.10 -12.36 4.70
CA SER A 174 -12.39 -13.01 5.81
C SER A 174 -11.29 -12.14 6.42
N MET A 175 -10.67 -11.30 5.60
CA MET A 175 -9.62 -10.37 6.04
C MET A 175 -10.18 -9.11 6.71
N GLU A 176 -11.44 -8.75 6.44
CA GLU A 176 -12.06 -7.53 6.93
C GLU A 176 -13.24 -7.84 7.85
N LYS A 177 -13.07 -7.60 9.14
CA LYS A 177 -14.13 -7.75 10.17
C LYS A 177 -15.34 -6.83 9.96
N ARG A 178 -15.35 -6.04 8.89
CA ARG A 178 -16.43 -5.09 8.55
C ARG A 178 -17.63 -5.77 7.93
N PHE A 179 -17.46 -6.95 7.35
CA PHE A 179 -18.47 -7.62 6.53
C PHE A 179 -19.00 -8.87 7.23
N GLN A 180 -20.31 -8.95 7.35
CA GLN A 180 -21.03 -10.16 7.72
C GLN A 180 -21.80 -10.63 6.50
N VAL A 181 -21.19 -11.56 5.75
CA VAL A 181 -21.83 -12.13 4.56
C VAL A 181 -22.99 -13.02 4.98
N GLU A 182 -24.21 -12.64 4.57
CA GLU A 182 -25.44 -13.40 4.86
C GLU A 182 -25.97 -14.11 3.64
N GLU A 183 -25.80 -13.53 2.44
CA GLU A 183 -26.32 -14.07 1.20
C GLU A 183 -25.34 -13.88 0.06
N ALA A 184 -25.33 -14.83 -0.88
CA ALA A 184 -24.48 -14.81 -2.07
C ALA A 184 -25.30 -15.22 -3.31
N VAL A 185 -25.41 -14.32 -4.28
CA VAL A 185 -26.13 -14.52 -5.53
C VAL A 185 -25.14 -14.76 -6.67
N ARG A 186 -25.29 -15.90 -7.34
CA ARG A 186 -24.41 -16.30 -8.44
C ARG A 186 -24.96 -15.82 -9.76
N ASN A 187 -24.11 -15.16 -10.55
CA ASN A 187 -24.35 -14.78 -11.94
C ASN A 187 -25.70 -14.09 -12.18
N PRO A 188 -25.99 -12.99 -11.44
CA PRO A 188 -27.23 -12.25 -11.67
C PRO A 188 -27.25 -11.72 -13.12
N GLN A 189 -28.42 -11.85 -13.77
CA GLN A 189 -28.60 -11.45 -15.18
C GLN A 189 -29.34 -10.11 -15.29
N ASP A 190 -30.24 -9.83 -14.36
CA ASP A 190 -31.08 -8.64 -14.36
C ASP A 190 -31.04 -7.96 -12.98
N ILE A 191 -31.14 -6.62 -13.01
CA ILE A 191 -31.24 -5.79 -11.81
C ILE A 191 -32.52 -6.10 -11.02
N HIS A 192 -33.61 -6.46 -11.71
CA HIS A 192 -34.89 -6.80 -11.08
C HIS A 192 -34.84 -8.03 -10.18
N GLU A 193 -33.88 -8.93 -10.40
CA GLU A 193 -33.64 -10.08 -9.51
C GLU A 193 -33.00 -9.64 -8.19
N ILE A 194 -32.23 -8.57 -8.20
CA ILE A 194 -31.40 -8.11 -7.07
C ILE A 194 -32.16 -7.08 -6.24
N LEU A 195 -33.00 -6.24 -6.86
CA LEU A 195 -33.71 -5.15 -6.18
C LEU A 195 -34.46 -5.56 -4.91
N PRO A 196 -35.23 -6.67 -4.91
CA PRO A 196 -35.97 -7.10 -3.72
C PRO A 196 -35.06 -7.55 -2.57
N VAL A 197 -33.86 -8.04 -2.92
CA VAL A 197 -32.90 -8.56 -1.94
C VAL A 197 -32.10 -7.43 -1.31
N LEU A 198 -31.82 -6.36 -2.08
CA LEU A 198 -30.99 -5.23 -1.62
C LEU A 198 -31.52 -4.56 -0.33
N ASP A 199 -32.82 -4.46 -0.16
CA ASP A 199 -33.44 -3.76 0.98
C ASP A 199 -33.12 -4.37 2.36
N GLY A 200 -32.55 -5.59 2.36
CA GLY A 200 -32.14 -6.29 3.58
C GLY A 200 -30.69 -6.03 4.02
N PHE A 201 -29.87 -5.37 3.19
CA PHE A 201 -28.43 -5.32 3.39
C PHE A 201 -27.91 -3.89 3.56
N GLU A 202 -26.79 -3.77 4.28
CA GLU A 202 -26.09 -2.49 4.52
C GLU A 202 -24.86 -2.33 3.60
N ALA A 203 -24.37 -3.44 3.04
CA ALA A 203 -23.26 -3.48 2.10
C ALA A 203 -23.47 -4.50 0.99
N VAL A 204 -22.88 -4.25 -0.18
CA VAL A 204 -22.87 -5.18 -1.32
C VAL A 204 -21.44 -5.33 -1.81
N LEU A 205 -20.99 -6.58 -1.98
CA LEU A 205 -19.70 -6.92 -2.58
C LEU A 205 -19.94 -7.49 -3.98
N VAL A 206 -19.33 -6.91 -5.02
CA VAL A 206 -19.55 -7.29 -6.41
C VAL A 206 -18.24 -7.70 -7.08
N SER A 207 -18.20 -8.90 -7.72
CA SER A 207 -17.07 -9.33 -8.53
C SER A 207 -17.52 -10.08 -9.78
N GLY A 208 -16.88 -9.81 -10.91
CA GLY A 208 -17.12 -10.50 -12.19
C GLY A 208 -18.45 -10.18 -12.86
N VAL A 209 -19.29 -9.33 -12.30
CA VAL A 209 -20.58 -8.93 -12.87
C VAL A 209 -20.38 -7.99 -14.05
N GLU A 210 -21.21 -8.14 -15.09
CA GLU A 210 -21.15 -7.31 -16.29
C GLU A 210 -21.28 -5.80 -15.97
N ALA A 211 -20.55 -4.97 -16.71
CA ALA A 211 -20.43 -3.54 -16.42
C ALA A 211 -21.79 -2.80 -16.41
N THR A 212 -22.70 -3.16 -17.32
CA THR A 212 -24.03 -2.55 -17.41
C THR A 212 -24.86 -2.83 -16.17
N LEU A 213 -24.95 -4.10 -15.77
CA LEU A 213 -25.67 -4.55 -14.58
C LEU A 213 -25.02 -3.97 -13.30
N ARG A 214 -23.70 -4.00 -13.21
CA ARG A 214 -22.95 -3.43 -12.10
C ARG A 214 -23.23 -1.93 -11.93
N ASN A 215 -23.27 -1.16 -13.02
CA ASN A 215 -23.59 0.27 -12.96
C ASN A 215 -25.03 0.52 -12.47
N GLY A 216 -25.97 -0.36 -12.85
CA GLY A 216 -27.33 -0.33 -12.31
C GLY A 216 -27.36 -0.61 -10.82
N ILE A 217 -26.65 -1.65 -10.35
CA ILE A 217 -26.53 -1.98 -8.93
C ILE A 217 -25.90 -0.82 -8.14
N LEU A 218 -24.82 -0.21 -8.67
CA LEU A 218 -24.18 0.93 -8.02
C LEU A 218 -25.14 2.10 -7.83
N LYS A 219 -25.97 2.41 -8.85
CA LYS A 219 -26.95 3.48 -8.77
C LYS A 219 -28.00 3.19 -7.69
N GLU A 220 -28.56 1.98 -7.68
CA GLU A 220 -29.55 1.58 -6.67
C GLU A 220 -28.97 1.58 -5.26
N CYS A 221 -27.71 1.12 -5.09
CA CYS A 221 -27.03 1.16 -3.80
C CYS A 221 -26.87 2.61 -3.30
N ILE A 222 -26.52 3.55 -4.20
CA ILE A 222 -26.39 4.98 -3.85
C ILE A 222 -27.75 5.54 -3.46
N ASP A 223 -28.80 5.29 -4.23
CA ASP A 223 -30.15 5.78 -3.98
C ASP A 223 -30.72 5.23 -2.65
N LYS A 224 -30.37 4.00 -2.28
CA LYS A 224 -30.79 3.34 -1.02
C LYS A 224 -29.81 3.54 0.14
N ASN A 225 -28.72 4.32 -0.04
CA ASN A 225 -27.65 4.53 0.94
C ASN A 225 -27.01 3.22 1.45
N ILE A 226 -26.80 2.28 0.53
CA ILE A 226 -26.09 0.99 0.75
C ILE A 226 -24.65 1.15 0.28
N ASP A 227 -23.68 0.70 1.07
CA ASP A 227 -22.27 0.73 0.66
C ASP A 227 -21.99 -0.35 -0.40
N CYS A 228 -21.59 0.06 -1.59
CA CYS A 228 -21.24 -0.86 -2.67
C CYS A 228 -19.72 -0.93 -2.88
N TYR A 229 -19.17 -2.13 -2.74
CA TYR A 229 -17.76 -2.44 -2.99
C TYR A 229 -17.67 -3.35 -4.21
N PHE A 230 -16.81 -3.03 -5.15
CA PHE A 230 -16.66 -3.88 -6.34
C PHE A 230 -15.19 -4.08 -6.72
N VAL A 231 -14.90 -5.25 -7.25
CA VAL A 231 -13.59 -5.56 -7.84
C VAL A 231 -13.54 -4.88 -9.22
N PRO A 232 -12.64 -3.89 -9.43
CA PRO A 232 -12.61 -3.14 -10.67
C PRO A 232 -12.11 -4.00 -11.84
N HIS A 233 -12.73 -3.85 -13.00
CA HIS A 233 -12.18 -4.35 -14.25
C HIS A 233 -11.12 -3.40 -14.80
N THR A 234 -10.31 -3.85 -15.75
CA THR A 234 -9.26 -3.03 -16.39
C THR A 234 -9.81 -1.70 -16.93
N GLY A 235 -11.02 -1.71 -17.51
CA GLY A 235 -11.69 -0.52 -18.00
C GLY A 235 -11.96 0.52 -16.91
N ASP A 236 -12.38 0.07 -15.73
CA ASP A 236 -12.67 0.95 -14.59
C ASP A 236 -11.40 1.66 -14.10
N VAL A 237 -10.30 0.91 -14.03
CA VAL A 237 -8.99 1.47 -13.64
C VAL A 237 -8.52 2.53 -14.65
N ILE A 238 -8.71 2.28 -15.95
CA ILE A 238 -8.38 3.24 -17.01
C ILE A 238 -9.23 4.51 -16.89
N VAL A 239 -10.55 4.34 -16.65
CA VAL A 239 -11.49 5.48 -16.50
C VAL A 239 -11.17 6.26 -15.22
N ALA A 240 -10.88 5.60 -14.10
CA ALA A 240 -10.48 6.25 -12.85
C ALA A 240 -9.20 7.09 -13.00
N GLY A 241 -8.28 6.68 -13.89
CA GLY A 241 -7.07 7.43 -14.23
C GLY A 241 -7.25 8.50 -15.32
N ALA A 242 -8.45 8.63 -15.91
CA ALA A 242 -8.72 9.58 -16.98
C ALA A 242 -8.81 11.02 -16.44
N LYS A 243 -8.38 11.99 -17.27
CA LYS A 243 -8.47 13.41 -16.92
C LYS A 243 -9.83 13.98 -17.29
N HIS A 244 -10.42 14.69 -16.35
CA HIS A 244 -11.59 15.50 -16.66
C HIS A 244 -11.18 16.68 -17.55
N VAL A 245 -11.84 16.81 -18.69
CA VAL A 245 -11.69 17.94 -19.60
C VAL A 245 -12.96 18.77 -19.49
N GLN A 246 -12.84 20.00 -19.03
CA GLN A 246 -13.98 20.90 -18.96
C GLN A 246 -14.35 21.34 -20.39
N SER A 247 -15.55 20.98 -20.79
CA SER A 247 -16.23 21.54 -21.97
C SER A 247 -17.46 22.32 -21.49
N LEU A 248 -17.81 23.37 -22.18
CA LEU A 248 -18.86 24.31 -21.76
C LEU A 248 -20.25 23.68 -21.52
N SER A 249 -20.52 22.51 -22.11
CA SER A 249 -21.86 21.90 -22.07
C SER A 249 -21.88 20.41 -21.71
N VAL A 250 -20.77 19.68 -21.85
CA VAL A 250 -20.72 18.24 -21.61
C VAL A 250 -19.43 17.88 -20.86
N PRO A 251 -19.50 17.14 -19.74
CA PRO A 251 -18.31 16.62 -19.08
C PRO A 251 -17.64 15.55 -19.96
N ILE A 252 -16.39 15.79 -20.36
CA ILE A 252 -15.61 14.88 -21.20
C ILE A 252 -14.48 14.29 -20.35
N MET A 253 -14.31 12.98 -20.42
CA MET A 253 -13.17 12.30 -19.84
C MET A 253 -12.16 11.90 -20.92
N ARG A 254 -10.92 12.30 -20.75
CA ARG A 254 -9.83 11.97 -21.66
C ARG A 254 -8.97 10.84 -21.07
N ALA A 255 -9.17 9.62 -21.55
CA ALA A 255 -8.28 8.52 -21.29
C ALA A 255 -7.10 8.58 -22.27
N GLN A 256 -5.89 8.57 -21.77
CA GLN A 256 -4.68 8.51 -22.58
C GLN A 256 -3.61 7.69 -21.85
N ARG A 257 -2.67 7.13 -22.61
CA ARG A 257 -1.52 6.45 -22.00
C ARG A 257 -0.83 7.41 -21.02
N SER A 258 -0.79 7.02 -19.76
CA SER A 258 -0.16 7.83 -18.71
C SER A 258 1.33 7.97 -19.00
N ARG A 259 1.78 9.16 -19.33
CA ARG A 259 3.21 9.47 -19.39
C ARG A 259 3.63 10.04 -18.05
N VAL A 260 4.62 9.43 -17.45
CA VAL A 260 5.22 9.96 -16.22
C VAL A 260 5.77 11.35 -16.51
N LYS A 261 5.36 12.35 -15.74
CA LYS A 261 5.86 13.72 -15.89
C LYS A 261 7.38 13.74 -15.74
N PRO A 262 8.11 14.56 -16.55
CA PRO A 262 9.57 14.61 -16.50
C PRO A 262 10.13 14.88 -15.09
N GLU A 263 9.46 15.72 -14.30
CA GLU A 263 9.86 16.06 -12.93
C GLU A 263 9.83 14.83 -12.02
N TYR A 264 8.77 14.02 -12.12
CA TYR A 264 8.66 12.76 -11.37
C TYR A 264 9.71 11.73 -11.83
N ALA A 265 9.96 11.65 -13.14
CA ALA A 265 10.95 10.76 -13.68
C ALA A 265 12.37 11.14 -13.20
N PHE A 266 12.66 12.43 -13.15
CA PHE A 266 13.91 12.96 -12.61
C PHE A 266 14.06 12.70 -11.11
N ALA A 267 13.05 13.07 -10.30
CA ALA A 267 13.04 12.85 -8.85
C ALA A 267 13.19 11.36 -8.51
N LYS A 268 12.44 10.49 -9.20
CA LYS A 268 12.55 9.04 -9.05
C LYS A 268 13.95 8.54 -9.39
N ARG A 269 14.54 9.03 -10.48
CA ARG A 269 15.90 8.64 -10.91
C ARG A 269 16.95 9.09 -9.90
N ALA A 270 16.85 10.31 -9.39
CA ALA A 270 17.74 10.81 -8.34
C ALA A 270 17.64 9.95 -7.07
N PHE A 271 16.43 9.62 -6.64
CA PHE A 271 16.19 8.71 -5.53
C PHE A 271 16.81 7.33 -5.76
N ASP A 272 16.58 6.72 -6.92
CA ASP A 272 17.15 5.41 -7.29
C ASP A 272 18.68 5.43 -7.21
N ILE A 273 19.33 6.47 -7.72
CA ILE A 273 20.79 6.62 -7.70
C ILE A 273 21.30 6.77 -6.27
N ILE A 274 20.71 7.67 -5.48
CA ILE A 274 21.14 7.94 -4.11
C ILE A 274 20.99 6.67 -3.26
N CYS A 275 19.81 6.07 -3.28
CA CYS A 275 19.56 4.87 -2.49
C CYS A 275 20.40 3.68 -2.92
N ALA A 276 20.58 3.46 -4.24
CA ALA A 276 21.41 2.37 -4.72
C ALA A 276 22.89 2.56 -4.38
N SER A 277 23.39 3.80 -4.42
CA SER A 277 24.78 4.11 -4.04
C SER A 277 25.01 3.84 -2.56
N ILE A 278 24.11 4.31 -1.68
CA ILE A 278 24.19 4.06 -0.23
C ILE A 278 24.08 2.56 0.05
N ALA A 279 23.10 1.89 -0.54
CA ALA A 279 22.90 0.46 -0.37
C ALA A 279 24.10 -0.37 -0.85
N LEU A 280 24.73 0.04 -1.96
CA LEU A 280 25.92 -0.63 -2.49
C LEU A 280 27.13 -0.50 -1.55
N VAL A 281 27.35 0.67 -0.95
CA VAL A 281 28.41 0.89 0.04
C VAL A 281 28.17 0.02 1.26
N ILE A 282 26.96 0.02 1.82
CA ILE A 282 26.60 -0.80 3.00
C ILE A 282 26.69 -2.30 2.68
N ALA A 283 26.21 -2.72 1.50
CA ALA A 283 26.23 -4.11 1.09
C ALA A 283 27.59 -4.61 0.60
N SER A 284 28.56 -3.73 0.35
CA SER A 284 29.85 -4.10 -0.24
C SER A 284 30.60 -5.23 0.47
N PRO A 285 30.72 -5.28 1.81
CA PRO A 285 31.39 -6.40 2.49
C PRO A 285 30.62 -7.72 2.26
N PHE A 286 29.30 -7.69 2.25
CA PHE A 286 28.47 -8.88 2.00
C PHE A 286 28.56 -9.33 0.53
N LEU A 287 28.63 -8.39 -0.41
CA LEU A 287 28.84 -8.69 -1.83
C LEU A 287 30.18 -9.39 -2.05
N ILE A 288 31.25 -8.91 -1.41
CA ILE A 288 32.58 -9.51 -1.52
C ILE A 288 32.57 -10.91 -0.90
N ALA A 289 32.05 -11.06 0.32
CA ALA A 289 31.98 -12.34 1.01
C ALA A 289 31.17 -13.38 0.20
N THR A 290 30.01 -12.97 -0.35
CA THR A 290 29.19 -13.83 -1.21
C THR A 290 29.92 -14.20 -2.52
N ALA A 291 30.60 -13.26 -3.13
CA ALA A 291 31.39 -13.51 -4.34
C ALA A 291 32.48 -14.56 -4.11
N ILE A 292 33.20 -14.45 -2.99
CA ILE A 292 34.23 -15.42 -2.58
C ILE A 292 33.62 -16.79 -2.32
N ALA A 293 32.50 -16.86 -1.56
CA ALA A 293 31.83 -18.11 -1.25
C ALA A 293 31.34 -18.85 -2.51
N VAL A 294 30.66 -18.12 -3.44
CA VAL A 294 30.21 -18.70 -4.71
C VAL A 294 31.38 -19.18 -5.59
N LYS A 295 32.49 -18.44 -5.58
CA LYS A 295 33.69 -18.83 -6.33
C LYS A 295 34.40 -20.03 -5.74
N ALA A 296 34.46 -20.12 -4.42
CA ALA A 296 35.13 -21.20 -3.68
C ALA A 296 34.39 -22.54 -3.78
N GLU A 297 33.06 -22.53 -4.02
CA GLU A 297 32.25 -23.75 -4.03
C GLU A 297 32.54 -24.66 -5.24
N ASP A 298 32.63 -24.09 -6.45
CA ASP A 298 32.79 -24.87 -7.68
C ASP A 298 33.71 -24.23 -8.72
N GLY A 299 34.37 -23.11 -8.38
CA GLY A 299 35.32 -22.44 -9.28
C GLY A 299 34.70 -21.69 -10.45
N GLY A 300 33.40 -21.80 -10.66
CA GLY A 300 32.67 -21.20 -11.80
C GLY A 300 32.50 -19.68 -11.72
N PRO A 301 31.71 -19.05 -12.63
CA PRO A 301 31.46 -17.62 -12.64
C PRO A 301 30.66 -17.19 -11.42
N VAL A 302 31.02 -16.06 -10.80
CA VAL A 302 30.35 -15.50 -9.63
C VAL A 302 28.95 -14.99 -9.94
N PHE A 303 28.80 -14.35 -11.11
CA PHE A 303 27.56 -13.71 -11.52
C PHE A 303 26.82 -14.52 -12.57
N TYR A 304 25.50 -14.56 -12.44
CA TYR A 304 24.55 -15.03 -13.42
C TYR A 304 23.87 -13.85 -14.10
N ARG A 305 23.66 -13.94 -15.40
CA ARG A 305 23.00 -12.90 -16.19
C ARG A 305 21.87 -13.51 -16.98
N GLN A 306 20.69 -12.86 -16.92
CA GLN A 306 19.50 -13.31 -17.64
C GLN A 306 18.81 -12.13 -18.33
N VAL A 307 18.33 -12.35 -19.55
CA VAL A 307 17.60 -11.33 -20.30
C VAL A 307 16.21 -11.13 -19.65
N ARG A 308 15.86 -9.88 -19.45
CA ARG A 308 14.59 -9.43 -18.90
C ARG A 308 14.07 -8.22 -19.65
N LEU A 309 12.75 -8.00 -19.58
CA LEU A 309 12.10 -6.82 -20.14
C LEU A 309 12.09 -5.67 -19.13
N THR A 310 12.41 -4.47 -19.61
CA THR A 310 12.24 -3.22 -18.87
C THR A 310 11.27 -2.31 -19.60
N ARG A 311 11.22 -1.05 -19.21
CA ARG A 311 10.32 -0.05 -19.78
C ARG A 311 10.35 -0.03 -21.31
N ASP A 312 9.18 0.13 -21.92
CA ASP A 312 8.94 0.14 -23.38
C ASP A 312 9.36 -1.16 -24.10
N GLY A 313 9.37 -2.31 -23.36
CA GLY A 313 9.72 -3.62 -23.90
C GLY A 313 11.21 -3.81 -24.22
N LYS A 314 12.08 -2.89 -23.78
CA LYS A 314 13.53 -3.01 -23.98
C LYS A 314 14.08 -4.18 -23.18
N GLN A 315 15.05 -4.87 -23.77
CA GLN A 315 15.73 -5.97 -23.11
C GLN A 315 16.97 -5.49 -22.37
N PHE A 316 17.20 -6.02 -21.17
CA PHE A 316 18.44 -5.82 -20.42
C PHE A 316 18.85 -7.12 -19.73
N LYS A 317 20.09 -7.19 -19.26
CA LYS A 317 20.60 -8.35 -18.53
C LYS A 317 20.56 -8.06 -17.03
N ILE A 318 19.61 -8.71 -16.33
CA ILE A 318 19.57 -8.66 -14.86
C ILE A 318 20.79 -9.39 -14.29
N LEU A 319 21.42 -8.81 -13.28
CA LEU A 319 22.60 -9.33 -12.63
C LEU A 319 22.22 -9.96 -11.29
N LYS A 320 22.63 -11.21 -11.08
CA LYS A 320 22.46 -11.93 -9.81
C LYS A 320 23.72 -12.68 -9.44
N PHE A 321 23.90 -13.03 -8.18
CA PHE A 321 24.86 -14.08 -7.85
C PHE A 321 24.37 -15.42 -8.37
N ARG A 322 25.31 -16.23 -8.84
CA ARG A 322 24.99 -17.59 -9.24
C ARG A 322 24.66 -18.41 -8.02
N SER A 323 23.47 -18.97 -7.99
CA SER A 323 22.95 -19.83 -6.93
C SER A 323 22.71 -21.28 -7.37
N MET A 324 22.95 -21.58 -8.66
CA MET A 324 22.81 -22.90 -9.26
C MET A 324 24.10 -23.35 -9.91
N ARG A 325 24.25 -24.66 -10.15
CA ARG A 325 25.39 -25.25 -10.86
C ARG A 325 25.51 -24.68 -12.27
N VAL A 326 26.74 -24.68 -12.83
CA VAL A 326 27.01 -24.10 -14.17
C VAL A 326 26.20 -24.77 -15.27
N ASP A 327 25.81 -26.01 -15.08
CA ASP A 327 25.08 -26.86 -16.03
C ASP A 327 23.55 -26.90 -15.79
N ALA A 328 23.04 -26.12 -14.88
CA ALA A 328 21.64 -26.14 -14.45
C ALA A 328 20.59 -25.89 -15.59
N GLU A 329 20.97 -25.23 -16.67
CA GLU A 329 20.11 -24.89 -17.82
C GLU A 329 20.72 -25.41 -19.16
N LYS A 330 21.49 -26.51 -19.14
CA LYS A 330 22.08 -27.05 -20.40
C LYS A 330 21.03 -27.44 -21.45
N ASP A 331 19.82 -27.79 -21.00
CA ASP A 331 18.72 -28.21 -21.88
C ASP A 331 18.04 -27.01 -22.56
N GLY A 332 18.41 -25.77 -22.27
CA GLY A 332 17.81 -24.56 -22.84
C GLY A 332 16.35 -24.31 -22.43
N VAL A 333 15.76 -25.14 -21.57
CA VAL A 333 14.39 -25.03 -21.15
C VAL A 333 14.32 -24.23 -19.85
N ALA A 334 13.62 -23.09 -19.89
CA ALA A 334 13.35 -22.26 -18.73
C ALA A 334 12.40 -22.97 -17.75
N ARG A 335 12.94 -23.53 -16.68
CA ARG A 335 12.14 -24.17 -15.61
C ARG A 335 12.09 -23.25 -14.38
N LEU A 336 10.91 -23.15 -13.78
CA LEU A 336 10.77 -22.52 -12.46
C LEU A 336 11.47 -23.41 -11.41
N ALA A 337 12.23 -22.79 -10.50
CA ALA A 337 12.86 -23.51 -9.41
C ALA A 337 11.80 -23.99 -8.41
N SER A 338 11.87 -25.27 -8.04
CA SER A 338 11.06 -25.85 -6.94
C SER A 338 11.78 -25.70 -5.58
N GLU A 339 11.06 -25.96 -4.50
CA GLU A 339 11.63 -25.87 -3.13
C GLU A 339 12.80 -26.85 -2.91
N HIS A 340 12.78 -28.01 -3.57
CA HIS A 340 13.81 -29.05 -3.49
C HIS A 340 14.53 -29.24 -4.83
N ASP A 341 15.03 -28.16 -5.43
CA ASP A 341 15.73 -28.20 -6.70
C ASP A 341 17.21 -28.57 -6.49
N ASP A 342 17.61 -29.76 -6.94
CA ASP A 342 18.96 -30.33 -6.84
C ASP A 342 20.03 -29.55 -7.62
N ARG A 343 19.61 -28.63 -8.51
CA ARG A 343 20.48 -27.72 -9.25
C ARG A 343 21.03 -26.60 -8.40
N ILE A 344 20.43 -26.34 -7.20
CA ILE A 344 20.86 -25.26 -6.31
C ILE A 344 22.10 -25.71 -5.53
N THR A 345 23.15 -24.87 -5.50
CA THR A 345 24.37 -25.14 -4.75
C THR A 345 24.13 -24.93 -3.24
N ARG A 346 25.02 -25.42 -2.36
CA ARG A 346 24.91 -25.24 -0.90
C ARG A 346 24.94 -23.77 -0.52
N VAL A 347 25.88 -23.00 -1.06
CA VAL A 347 25.92 -21.52 -0.92
C VAL A 347 24.68 -20.91 -1.53
N GLY A 348 24.23 -21.44 -2.68
CA GLY A 348 23.01 -21.02 -3.36
C GLY A 348 21.77 -21.07 -2.48
N HIS A 349 21.58 -22.13 -1.70
CA HIS A 349 20.46 -22.25 -0.75
C HIS A 349 20.48 -21.12 0.28
N ILE A 350 21.67 -20.83 0.86
CA ILE A 350 21.81 -19.78 1.89
C ILE A 350 21.49 -18.40 1.28
N ILE A 351 22.15 -18.04 0.16
CA ILE A 351 21.98 -16.68 -0.42
C ILE A 351 20.58 -16.44 -0.97
N ARG A 352 19.87 -17.48 -1.42
CA ARG A 352 18.45 -17.39 -1.84
C ARG A 352 17.51 -17.23 -0.66
N ALA A 353 17.76 -17.93 0.45
CA ALA A 353 16.95 -17.82 1.66
C ALA A 353 16.92 -16.38 2.21
N ILE A 354 18.08 -15.68 2.16
CA ILE A 354 18.23 -14.30 2.66
C ILE A 354 18.16 -13.25 1.53
N ARG A 355 17.86 -13.66 0.29
CA ARG A 355 17.78 -12.80 -0.90
C ARG A 355 19.08 -12.07 -1.27
N PHE A 356 20.24 -12.55 -0.82
CA PHE A 356 21.54 -11.97 -1.17
C PHE A 356 21.91 -12.22 -2.63
N ASP A 357 21.35 -13.24 -3.25
CA ASP A 357 21.53 -13.49 -4.69
C ASP A 357 21.06 -12.32 -5.57
N GLU A 358 20.17 -11.47 -5.09
CA GLU A 358 19.63 -10.32 -5.82
C GLU A 358 20.39 -9.00 -5.56
N LEU A 359 21.33 -8.95 -4.58
CA LEU A 359 22.08 -7.72 -4.27
C LEU A 359 22.83 -7.12 -5.47
N PRO A 360 23.39 -7.89 -6.43
CA PRO A 360 24.02 -7.31 -7.61
C PRO A 360 23.09 -6.50 -8.50
N GLN A 361 21.76 -6.61 -8.35
CA GLN A 361 20.78 -5.81 -9.08
C GLN A 361 20.89 -4.31 -8.74
N LEU A 362 21.50 -3.94 -7.60
CA LEU A 362 21.84 -2.55 -7.30
C LEU A 362 22.63 -1.88 -8.43
N LEU A 363 23.49 -2.63 -9.12
CA LEU A 363 24.23 -2.16 -10.29
C LEU A 363 23.31 -1.92 -11.50
N ASN A 364 22.28 -2.74 -11.69
CA ASN A 364 21.28 -2.51 -12.72
C ASN A 364 20.45 -1.25 -12.42
N ILE A 365 20.14 -0.99 -11.14
CA ILE A 365 19.45 0.24 -10.72
C ILE A 365 20.33 1.45 -11.01
N LEU A 366 21.62 1.42 -10.67
CA LEU A 366 22.56 2.51 -10.96
C LEU A 366 22.72 2.76 -12.46
N ARG A 367 22.71 1.72 -13.29
CA ARG A 367 22.74 1.85 -14.77
C ARG A 367 21.44 2.43 -15.31
N GLY A 368 20.33 2.26 -14.59
CA GLY A 368 19.01 2.69 -15.01
C GLY A 368 18.23 1.64 -15.79
N ASP A 369 18.63 0.39 -15.74
CA ASP A 369 17.90 -0.71 -16.35
C ASP A 369 16.60 -1.02 -15.59
N MET A 370 16.63 -0.83 -14.26
CA MET A 370 15.50 -1.04 -13.35
C MET A 370 15.47 0.00 -12.23
N SER A 371 14.47 -0.05 -11.37
CA SER A 371 14.25 0.85 -10.24
C SER A 371 13.97 0.07 -8.98
N PHE A 372 14.14 0.68 -7.77
CA PHE A 372 13.75 0.07 -6.51
C PHE A 372 12.25 -0.22 -6.43
N VAL A 373 11.44 0.68 -6.96
CA VAL A 373 9.98 0.57 -6.95
C VAL A 373 9.49 0.49 -8.38
N GLY A 374 8.88 -0.63 -8.73
CA GLY A 374 8.35 -0.86 -10.07
C GLY A 374 7.94 -2.32 -10.25
N PRO A 375 7.33 -2.66 -11.40
CA PRO A 375 6.99 -4.04 -11.72
C PRO A 375 8.25 -4.90 -11.86
N ARG A 376 8.21 -6.12 -11.34
CA ARG A 376 9.32 -7.06 -11.46
C ARG A 376 9.61 -7.35 -12.94
N PRO A 377 10.84 -7.21 -13.42
CA PRO A 377 11.20 -7.51 -14.82
C PRO A 377 10.98 -9.00 -15.13
N GLU A 378 10.21 -9.31 -16.19
CA GLU A 378 9.94 -10.67 -16.61
C GLU A 378 10.80 -11.11 -17.79
N ARG A 379 10.93 -12.45 -18.00
CA ARG A 379 11.54 -13.03 -19.19
C ARG A 379 10.66 -12.73 -20.41
N PRO A 380 11.23 -12.44 -21.59
CA PRO A 380 10.44 -12.19 -22.79
C PRO A 380 9.43 -13.30 -23.11
N GLU A 381 9.83 -14.57 -22.95
CA GLU A 381 9.01 -15.74 -23.25
C GLU A 381 7.81 -15.84 -22.29
N ILE A 382 8.04 -15.59 -20.99
CA ILE A 382 7.01 -15.63 -19.96
C ILE A 382 6.06 -14.43 -20.14
N ALA A 383 6.60 -13.25 -20.46
CA ALA A 383 5.77 -12.07 -20.70
C ALA A 383 4.83 -12.28 -21.89
N ALA A 384 5.31 -12.92 -22.98
CA ALA A 384 4.50 -13.24 -24.15
C ALA A 384 3.36 -14.22 -23.82
N GLN A 385 3.60 -15.21 -22.95
CA GLN A 385 2.56 -16.14 -22.48
C GLN A 385 1.48 -15.39 -21.67
N TYR A 386 1.89 -14.55 -20.71
CA TYR A 386 0.95 -13.75 -19.93
C TYR A 386 0.16 -12.74 -20.77
N GLU A 387 0.75 -12.18 -21.83
CA GLU A 387 0.06 -11.25 -22.72
C GLU A 387 -1.03 -11.95 -23.54
N GLN A 388 -0.86 -13.24 -23.87
CA GLN A 388 -1.90 -14.02 -24.55
C GLN A 388 -3.11 -14.26 -23.64
N GLU A 389 -2.88 -14.54 -22.35
CA GLU A 389 -3.96 -14.77 -21.37
C GLU A 389 -4.55 -13.45 -20.88
N MET A 390 -3.74 -12.42 -20.73
CA MET A 390 -4.11 -11.12 -20.20
C MET A 390 -3.46 -9.99 -21.03
N PRO A 391 -4.12 -9.45 -22.05
CA PRO A 391 -3.57 -8.37 -22.89
C PRO A 391 -3.13 -7.14 -22.12
N ALA A 392 -3.76 -6.86 -20.97
CA ALA A 392 -3.38 -5.76 -20.07
C ALA A 392 -2.01 -5.95 -19.39
N PHE A 393 -1.40 -7.14 -19.46
CA PHE A 393 -0.10 -7.42 -18.87
C PHE A 393 1.01 -6.50 -19.43
N SER A 394 0.90 -6.11 -20.70
CA SER A 394 1.83 -5.16 -21.35
C SER A 394 1.86 -3.77 -20.70
N LEU A 395 0.80 -3.37 -19.97
CA LEU A 395 0.75 -2.07 -19.29
C LEU A 395 1.87 -1.91 -18.24
N ARG A 396 2.35 -3.00 -17.68
CA ARG A 396 3.49 -3.00 -16.73
C ARG A 396 4.78 -2.44 -17.33
N LEU A 397 4.94 -2.50 -18.65
CA LEU A 397 6.11 -1.99 -19.37
C LEU A 397 6.10 -0.46 -19.56
N GLN A 398 5.12 0.25 -19.04
CA GLN A 398 5.09 1.73 -19.09
C GLN A 398 6.06 2.37 -18.10
N VAL A 399 6.49 1.63 -17.08
CA VAL A 399 7.42 2.07 -16.03
C VAL A 399 8.57 1.06 -15.86
N LYS A 400 9.62 1.49 -15.14
CA LYS A 400 10.72 0.59 -14.76
C LYS A 400 10.47 -0.02 -13.43
#